data_a8f53bb3934df9bc86bc982e90af967f
#
_entry.id   a8f53bb3934df9bc86bc982e90af967f
#
_cell.length_a   1.000
_cell.length_b   1.000
_cell.length_c   1.000
_cell.angle_alpha   90.00
_cell.angle_beta   90.00
_cell.angle_gamma   90.00
#
_symmetry.space_group_name_H-M   'P 1'
#
loop_
_entity.id
_entity.type
_entity.pdbx_description
1 polymer ?
#
loop_
_entity_poly.entity_id
_entity_poly.type
_entity_poly.pdbx_seq_one_letter_code
_entity_poly.pdbx_strand_id
1 'polypeptide(L)'
;MEINSWHETGQVLVTVLQLKGDLTAEEPLTSKAQAAFQDGARDIVLDLGDVPYISSAGLRAIHVIYMMLRSADPEDEETAIHGIARGTYKSPHLKLVSPSRNGMKALTTSGYDLFLDIHDSIPKAVASFK
;
A
#
# COMPACT_ATOMS: atom_id res chain seq x y z
N MET A 1 -8.55 -7.10 13.70
CA MET A 1 -7.83 -5.91 13.18
C MET A 1 -8.76 -4.73 13.14
N GLU A 2 -8.28 -3.58 13.57
CA GLU A 2 -8.99 -2.31 13.45
C GLU A 2 -8.40 -1.52 12.29
N ILE A 3 -9.26 -0.91 11.48
CA ILE A 3 -8.84 -0.08 10.36
C ILE A 3 -9.58 1.24 10.42
N ASN A 4 -8.82 2.34 10.54
CA ASN A 4 -9.36 3.69 10.43
C ASN A 4 -9.03 4.22 9.05
N SER A 5 -9.92 5.00 8.46
CA SER A 5 -9.67 5.60 7.17
C SER A 5 -10.07 7.06 7.14
N TRP A 6 -9.28 7.84 6.40
CA TRP A 6 -9.56 9.26 6.16
C TRP A 6 -8.86 9.71 4.88
N HIS A 7 -9.12 10.94 4.46
CA HIS A 7 -8.49 11.53 3.29
C HIS A 7 -7.49 12.60 3.70
N GLU A 8 -6.37 12.65 2.96
CA GLU A 8 -5.38 13.70 3.03
C GLU A 8 -5.23 14.33 1.65
N THR A 9 -4.97 15.62 1.61
CA THR A 9 -4.79 16.33 0.34
C THR A 9 -3.34 16.77 0.21
N GLY A 10 -2.64 16.17 -0.77
CA GLY A 10 -1.33 16.63 -1.23
C GLY A 10 -1.50 17.24 -2.61
N GLN A 11 -0.65 16.86 -3.58
CA GLN A 11 -0.88 17.23 -4.98
C GLN A 11 -2.13 16.54 -5.53
N VAL A 12 -2.49 15.39 -4.98
CA VAL A 12 -3.71 14.64 -5.29
C VAL A 12 -4.40 14.26 -3.99
N LEU A 13 -5.66 13.85 -4.08
CA LEU A 13 -6.39 13.33 -2.92
C LEU A 13 -5.89 11.91 -2.62
N VAL A 14 -5.52 11.67 -1.37
CA VAL A 14 -4.97 10.40 -0.91
C VAL A 14 -5.89 9.82 0.16
N THR A 15 -6.17 8.53 0.06
CA THR A 15 -6.90 7.80 1.10
C THR A 15 -5.89 7.11 2.01
N VAL A 16 -5.99 7.36 3.30
CA VAL A 16 -5.15 6.72 4.32
C VAL A 16 -5.94 5.62 4.99
N LEU A 17 -5.37 4.42 5.01
CA LEU A 17 -5.88 3.29 5.80
C LEU A 17 -4.88 3.02 6.91
N GLN A 18 -5.28 3.30 8.15
CA GLN A 18 -4.45 3.05 9.33
C GLN A 18 -4.86 1.73 9.95
N LEU A 19 -3.93 0.79 9.97
CA LEU A 19 -4.16 -0.56 10.48
C LEU A 19 -3.67 -0.66 11.92
N LYS A 20 -4.42 -1.37 12.76
CA LYS A 20 -4.02 -1.66 14.14
C LYS A 20 -4.18 -3.13 14.42
N GLY A 21 -3.12 -3.77 14.88
CA GLY A 21 -3.09 -5.19 15.19
C GLY A 21 -2.32 -5.98 14.14
N ASP A 22 -2.18 -7.28 14.37
CA ASP A 22 -1.46 -8.16 13.47
C ASP A 22 -2.19 -8.29 12.12
N LEU A 23 -1.43 -8.19 11.05
CA LEU A 23 -1.96 -8.39 9.70
C LEU A 23 -1.71 -9.84 9.29
N THR A 24 -2.64 -10.72 9.67
CA THR A 24 -2.51 -12.18 9.50
C THR A 24 -3.59 -12.79 8.62
N ALA A 25 -4.45 -11.97 8.01
CA ALA A 25 -5.49 -12.41 7.11
C ALA A 25 -5.67 -11.37 6.01
N GLU A 26 -6.30 -11.76 4.91
CA GLU A 26 -6.60 -10.81 3.84
C GLU A 26 -7.72 -9.85 4.24
N GLU A 27 -8.71 -10.37 4.98
CA GLU A 27 -9.82 -9.56 5.49
C GLU A 27 -9.52 -9.09 6.93
N PRO A 28 -9.99 -7.91 7.33
CA PRO A 28 -10.90 -6.99 6.63
C PRO A 28 -10.22 -6.01 5.67
N LEU A 29 -8.91 -6.07 5.51
CA LEU A 29 -8.14 -5.06 4.75
C LEU A 29 -8.57 -5.00 3.28
N THR A 30 -8.69 -6.14 2.61
CA THR A 30 -9.07 -6.15 1.19
C THR A 30 -10.46 -5.57 0.96
N SER A 31 -11.43 -5.91 1.79
CA SER A 31 -12.78 -5.35 1.69
C SER A 31 -12.79 -3.85 1.94
N LYS A 32 -12.01 -3.38 2.90
CA LYS A 32 -11.92 -1.95 3.21
C LYS A 32 -11.31 -1.18 2.05
N ALA A 33 -10.26 -1.71 1.45
CA ALA A 33 -9.61 -1.09 0.30
C ALA A 33 -10.51 -1.12 -0.93
N GLN A 34 -11.25 -2.21 -1.16
CA GLN A 34 -12.21 -2.29 -2.26
C GLN A 34 -13.32 -1.28 -2.11
N ALA A 35 -13.85 -1.09 -0.90
CA ALA A 35 -14.87 -0.08 -0.65
C ALA A 35 -14.36 1.33 -0.95
N ALA A 36 -13.14 1.64 -0.53
CA ALA A 36 -12.52 2.93 -0.85
C ALA A 36 -12.35 3.10 -2.36
N PHE A 37 -11.91 2.05 -3.05
CA PHE A 37 -11.75 2.06 -4.50
C PHE A 37 -13.08 2.31 -5.23
N GLN A 38 -14.15 1.66 -4.78
CA GLN A 38 -15.48 1.86 -5.34
C GLN A 38 -15.99 3.30 -5.13
N ASP A 39 -15.55 3.93 -4.05
CA ASP A 39 -15.85 5.34 -3.77
C ASP A 39 -14.94 6.32 -4.53
N GLY A 40 -14.05 5.81 -5.37
CA GLY A 40 -13.21 6.62 -6.23
C GLY A 40 -11.75 6.73 -5.82
N ALA A 41 -11.32 6.10 -4.71
CA ALA A 41 -9.93 6.14 -4.29
C ALA A 41 -9.02 5.46 -5.32
N ARG A 42 -7.92 6.13 -5.66
CA ARG A 42 -6.91 5.62 -6.60
C ARG A 42 -5.50 5.70 -6.03
N ASP A 43 -5.29 6.53 -5.02
CA ASP A 43 -4.02 6.73 -4.33
C ASP A 43 -4.24 6.41 -2.85
N ILE A 44 -3.55 5.37 -2.37
CA ILE A 44 -3.78 4.81 -1.03
C ILE A 44 -2.45 4.71 -0.28
N VAL A 45 -2.48 5.12 0.98
CA VAL A 45 -1.42 4.90 1.96
C VAL A 45 -1.91 3.86 2.95
N LEU A 46 -1.08 2.83 3.19
CA LEU A 46 -1.29 1.90 4.30
C LEU A 46 -0.33 2.30 5.43
N ASP A 47 -0.89 2.75 6.54
CA ASP A 47 -0.13 3.06 7.74
C ASP A 47 0.02 1.80 8.58
N LEU A 48 1.24 1.30 8.66
CA LEU A 48 1.59 0.05 9.34
C LEU A 48 2.25 0.27 10.70
N GLY A 49 2.21 1.51 11.21
CA GLY A 49 2.88 1.87 12.46
C GLY A 49 2.41 1.08 13.68
N ASP A 50 1.17 0.64 13.69
CA ASP A 50 0.57 -0.15 14.78
C ASP A 50 0.33 -1.61 14.38
N VAL A 51 1.10 -2.13 13.41
CA VAL A 51 1.04 -3.51 12.94
C VAL A 51 2.32 -4.23 13.36
N PRO A 52 2.31 -4.99 14.48
CA PRO A 52 3.51 -5.66 14.96
C PRO A 52 4.01 -6.77 14.04
N TYR A 53 3.10 -7.44 13.34
CA TYR A 53 3.42 -8.63 12.56
C TYR A 53 2.62 -8.69 11.28
N ILE A 54 3.27 -9.12 10.18
CA ILE A 54 2.64 -9.33 8.88
C ILE A 54 2.92 -10.78 8.45
N SER A 55 1.85 -11.55 8.22
CA SER A 55 1.95 -12.93 7.73
C SER A 55 1.95 -12.97 6.20
N SER A 56 2.09 -14.18 5.65
CA SER A 56 1.94 -14.40 4.21
C SER A 56 0.55 -13.97 3.71
N ALA A 57 -0.50 -14.22 4.50
CA ALA A 57 -1.85 -13.78 4.14
C ALA A 57 -1.95 -12.24 4.16
N GLY A 58 -1.27 -11.60 5.10
CA GLY A 58 -1.19 -10.14 5.15
C GLY A 58 -0.46 -9.56 3.93
N LEU A 59 0.63 -10.19 3.52
CA LEU A 59 1.35 -9.78 2.31
C LEU A 59 0.46 -9.93 1.06
N ARG A 60 -0.34 -11.01 1.00
CA ARG A 60 -1.29 -11.17 -0.11
C ARG A 60 -2.33 -10.07 -0.16
N ALA A 61 -2.82 -9.61 1.01
CA ALA A 61 -3.76 -8.49 1.06
C ALA A 61 -3.15 -7.23 0.46
N ILE A 62 -1.90 -6.93 0.81
CA ILE A 62 -1.18 -5.77 0.25
C ILE A 62 -1.04 -5.93 -1.26
N HIS A 63 -0.71 -7.13 -1.74
CA HIS A 63 -0.56 -7.38 -3.16
C HIS A 63 -1.89 -7.24 -3.92
N VAL A 64 -2.98 -7.69 -3.34
CA VAL A 64 -4.32 -7.54 -3.94
C VAL A 64 -4.66 -6.05 -4.13
N ILE A 65 -4.37 -5.23 -3.12
CA ILE A 65 -4.60 -3.80 -3.20
C ILE A 65 -3.73 -3.17 -4.30
N TYR A 66 -2.45 -3.53 -4.33
CA TYR A 66 -1.53 -3.07 -5.36
C TYR A 66 -2.04 -3.39 -6.76
N MET A 67 -2.43 -4.64 -7.01
CA MET A 67 -2.93 -5.05 -8.33
C MET A 67 -4.23 -4.36 -8.71
N MET A 68 -5.11 -4.12 -7.75
CA MET A 68 -6.37 -3.40 -7.98
C MET A 68 -6.10 -1.98 -8.47
N LEU A 69 -5.20 -1.27 -7.81
CA LEU A 69 -4.85 0.10 -8.18
C LEU A 69 -4.09 0.16 -9.51
N ARG A 70 -3.16 -0.77 -9.72
CA ARG A 70 -2.39 -0.87 -10.95
C ARG A 70 -3.29 -1.13 -12.16
N SER A 71 -4.21 -2.07 -12.04
CA SER A 71 -5.11 -2.46 -13.13
C SER A 71 -6.08 -1.35 -13.54
N ALA A 72 -6.35 -0.40 -12.65
CA ALA A 72 -7.22 0.73 -12.93
C ALA A 72 -6.53 1.84 -13.72
N ASP A 73 -5.21 1.77 -13.88
CA ASP A 73 -4.40 2.79 -14.56
C ASP A 73 -3.60 2.13 -15.69
N PRO A 74 -4.04 2.24 -16.96
CA PRO A 74 -3.34 1.60 -18.08
C PRO A 74 -1.88 2.04 -18.24
N GLU A 75 -1.56 3.28 -17.90
CA GLU A 75 -0.19 3.78 -17.97
C GLU A 75 0.69 3.13 -16.91
N ASP A 76 0.18 2.99 -15.68
CA ASP A 76 0.88 2.28 -14.60
C ASP A 76 1.08 0.81 -14.96
N GLU A 77 0.05 0.16 -15.52
CA GLU A 77 0.13 -1.23 -15.96
C GLU A 77 1.27 -1.43 -16.98
N GLU A 78 1.36 -0.55 -17.96
CA GLU A 78 2.42 -0.63 -18.97
C GLU A 78 3.79 -0.35 -18.36
N THR A 79 3.90 0.66 -17.51
CA THR A 79 5.16 1.01 -16.84
C THR A 79 5.63 -0.15 -15.95
N ALA A 80 4.72 -0.83 -15.26
CA ALA A 80 5.05 -1.98 -14.43
C ALA A 80 5.60 -3.14 -15.25
N ILE A 81 4.97 -3.45 -16.38
CA ILE A 81 5.41 -4.54 -17.26
C ILE A 81 6.86 -4.33 -17.68
N HIS A 82 7.23 -3.10 -18.03
CA HIS A 82 8.59 -2.81 -18.50
C HIS A 82 9.58 -2.59 -17.35
N GLY A 83 9.15 -2.01 -16.23
CA GLY A 83 10.03 -1.58 -15.16
C GLY A 83 10.34 -2.63 -14.11
N ILE A 84 9.43 -3.58 -13.86
CA ILE A 84 9.64 -4.61 -12.82
C ILE A 84 10.87 -5.45 -13.15
N ALA A 85 11.00 -5.92 -14.38
CA ALA A 85 12.14 -6.73 -14.81
C ALA A 85 13.46 -5.98 -14.73
N ARG A 86 13.44 -4.65 -14.83
CA ARG A 86 14.64 -3.80 -14.75
C ARG A 86 14.94 -3.35 -13.33
N GLY A 87 14.05 -3.61 -12.37
CA GLY A 87 14.19 -3.15 -11.00
C GLY A 87 13.99 -1.65 -10.82
N THR A 88 13.35 -0.96 -11.76
CA THR A 88 13.17 0.50 -11.76
C THR A 88 11.76 0.93 -11.40
N TYR A 89 10.82 -0.02 -11.37
CA TYR A 89 9.42 0.30 -11.14
C TYR A 89 9.12 0.51 -9.66
N LYS A 90 8.37 1.56 -9.36
CA LYS A 90 7.73 1.78 -8.06
C LYS A 90 6.28 2.14 -8.30
N SER A 91 5.36 1.56 -7.53
CA SER A 91 3.95 1.89 -7.67
C SER A 91 3.70 3.36 -7.36
N PRO A 92 3.05 4.10 -8.26
CA PRO A 92 2.68 5.50 -7.99
C PRO A 92 1.41 5.62 -7.14
N HIS A 93 0.67 4.52 -6.93
CA HIS A 93 -0.67 4.54 -6.34
C HIS A 93 -0.78 3.92 -4.96
N LEU A 94 0.19 3.09 -4.55
CA LEU A 94 0.19 2.46 -3.23
C LEU A 94 1.52 2.72 -2.55
N LYS A 95 1.45 3.27 -1.33
CA LYS A 95 2.64 3.54 -0.52
C LYS A 95 2.41 3.06 0.90
N LEU A 96 3.49 2.65 1.56
CA LEU A 96 3.46 2.11 2.91
C LEU A 96 4.15 3.07 3.87
N VAL A 97 3.71 3.09 5.13
CA VAL A 97 4.24 4.01 6.15
C VAL A 97 4.59 3.25 7.41
N SER A 98 5.78 3.49 7.90
CA SER A 98 6.26 3.11 9.24
C SER A 98 6.09 1.63 9.60
N PRO A 99 6.45 0.66 8.73
CA PRO A 99 6.35 -0.73 9.12
C PRO A 99 7.22 -1.02 10.34
N SER A 100 6.74 -1.92 11.21
CA SER A 100 7.53 -2.40 12.34
C SER A 100 8.76 -3.15 11.84
N ARG A 101 9.70 -3.49 12.76
CA ARG A 101 10.86 -4.29 12.39
C ARG A 101 10.44 -5.61 11.74
N ASN A 102 9.48 -6.33 12.32
CA ASN A 102 8.97 -7.58 11.73
C ASN A 102 8.25 -7.34 10.41
N GLY A 103 7.45 -6.29 10.32
CA GLY A 103 6.78 -5.92 9.07
C GLY A 103 7.77 -5.59 7.98
N MET A 104 8.80 -4.80 8.28
CA MET A 104 9.84 -4.48 7.30
C MET A 104 10.57 -5.74 6.84
N LYS A 105 10.89 -6.65 7.76
CA LYS A 105 11.53 -7.92 7.40
C LYS A 105 10.65 -8.74 6.46
N ALA A 106 9.34 -8.81 6.73
CA ALA A 106 8.42 -9.53 5.86
C ALA A 106 8.38 -8.90 4.46
N LEU A 107 8.33 -7.57 4.39
CA LEU A 107 8.30 -6.84 3.12
C LEU A 107 9.59 -7.02 2.32
N THR A 108 10.74 -6.92 2.96
CA THR A 108 12.04 -7.07 2.26
C THR A 108 12.28 -8.51 1.84
N THR A 109 11.94 -9.48 2.68
CA THR A 109 12.12 -10.90 2.36
C THR A 109 11.27 -11.32 1.17
N SER A 110 10.06 -10.75 1.04
CA SER A 110 9.16 -11.04 -0.07
C SER A 110 9.41 -10.17 -1.30
N GLY A 111 10.31 -9.19 -1.21
CA GLY A 111 10.63 -8.31 -2.34
C GLY A 111 9.66 -7.16 -2.55
N TYR A 112 8.72 -6.92 -1.63
CA TYR A 112 7.72 -5.86 -1.80
C TYR A 112 8.33 -4.46 -1.73
N ASP A 113 9.44 -4.29 -1.01
CA ASP A 113 10.17 -3.03 -0.98
C ASP A 113 10.78 -2.63 -2.32
N LEU A 114 10.87 -3.58 -3.25
CA LEU A 114 11.43 -3.33 -4.58
C LEU A 114 10.45 -2.56 -5.48
N PHE A 115 9.13 -2.66 -5.22
CA PHE A 115 8.13 -1.99 -6.04
C PHE A 115 7.12 -1.15 -5.28
N LEU A 116 7.23 -1.07 -3.95
CA LEU A 116 6.40 -0.20 -3.11
C LEU A 116 7.30 0.73 -2.33
N ASP A 117 7.03 2.03 -2.40
CA ASP A 117 7.73 3.01 -1.59
C ASP A 117 7.30 2.90 -0.13
N ILE A 118 8.28 2.99 0.76
CA ILE A 118 8.08 2.95 2.20
C ILE A 118 8.56 4.27 2.78
N HIS A 119 7.66 4.97 3.44
CA HIS A 119 7.95 6.26 4.06
C HIS A 119 7.90 6.14 5.58
N ASP A 120 8.55 7.07 6.27
CA ASP A 120 8.57 7.06 7.74
C ASP A 120 7.45 7.88 8.37
N SER A 121 6.64 8.57 7.56
CA SER A 121 5.49 9.32 8.07
C SER A 121 4.41 9.47 7.00
N ILE A 122 3.17 9.65 7.47
CA ILE A 122 2.03 9.90 6.58
C ILE A 122 2.23 11.18 5.76
N PRO A 123 2.66 12.32 6.34
CA PRO A 123 2.87 13.52 5.53
C PRO A 123 3.86 13.33 4.39
N LYS A 124 4.96 12.60 4.63
CA LYS A 124 5.94 12.33 3.57
C LYS A 124 5.36 11.47 2.48
N ALA A 125 4.60 10.43 2.85
CA ALA A 125 3.94 9.57 1.87
C ALA A 125 2.94 10.36 1.03
N VAL A 126 2.08 11.16 1.67
CA VAL A 126 1.06 11.98 0.98
C VAL A 126 1.72 12.94 0.00
N ALA A 127 2.80 13.60 0.41
CA ALA A 127 3.51 14.56 -0.43
C ALA A 127 4.16 13.91 -1.66
N SER A 128 4.41 12.61 -1.63
CA SER A 128 5.09 11.89 -2.71
C SER A 128 4.17 11.49 -3.86
N PHE A 129 2.87 11.51 -3.68
CA PHE A 129 1.91 11.25 -4.76
C PHE A 129 1.82 12.46 -5.70
N LYS A 130 1.73 12.19 -6.98
CA LYS A 130 1.73 13.24 -8.01
C LYS A 130 0.51 13.20 -8.89
#